data_5afba8d71f7482378be9aaa693606fb6
#
_entry.id   5afba8d71f7482378be9aaa693606fb6
#
_cell.length_a   1.000
_cell.length_b   1.000
_cell.length_c   1.000
_cell.angle_alpha   90.00
_cell.angle_beta   90.00
_cell.angle_gamma   90.00
#
_symmetry.space_group_name_H-M   'P 1'
#
loop_
_entity.id
_entity.type
_entity.pdbx_description
1 polymer ?
#
loop_
_entity_poly.entity_id
_entity_poly.type
_entity_poly.pdbx_seq_one_letter_code
_entity_poly.pdbx_strand_id
1 'polypeptide(L)'
;MAMIAQVAAQQLTIPESIPELASRAGWSVETALAAGAGQTRHRVPAGVSQVDLACDAVARLGLGSAELRSARWLICAQAVPWRAMPTNAATVHARLALPPSVQSSDVNASCLSFLSALQLVGPCVDATGQPALVAASEDPLMALDWSEPHSSALFGAGAAAAWVVPDRTPQKGETLLAIKTQLIESHTETSEACVIRGGGTKDPFGAED
;
A
#
# COMPACT_ATOMS: atom_id res chain seq x y z
N MET A 1 9.21 -20.33 10.68
CA MET A 1 8.73 -18.94 10.97
C MET A 1 8.96 -18.10 9.73
N ALA A 2 7.92 -17.44 9.22
CA ALA A 2 8.03 -16.64 8.02
C ALA A 2 9.02 -15.48 8.18
N MET A 3 9.72 -15.16 7.11
CA MET A 3 10.80 -14.18 7.05
C MET A 3 10.53 -13.20 5.92
N ILE A 4 10.82 -11.93 6.11
CA ILE A 4 10.90 -10.96 5.02
C ILE A 4 12.33 -11.01 4.46
N ALA A 5 12.47 -11.43 3.21
CA ALA A 5 13.75 -11.59 2.55
C ALA A 5 14.16 -10.36 1.76
N GLN A 6 13.20 -9.65 1.18
CA GLN A 6 13.45 -8.45 0.38
C GLN A 6 12.34 -7.44 0.60
N VAL A 7 12.70 -6.17 0.57
CA VAL A 7 11.77 -5.05 0.55
C VAL A 7 12.24 -4.03 -0.47
N ALA A 8 11.29 -3.39 -1.14
CA ALA A 8 11.58 -2.32 -2.08
C ALA A 8 10.47 -1.28 -2.08
N ALA A 9 10.83 -0.02 -2.33
CA ALA A 9 9.89 1.07 -2.53
C ALA A 9 9.88 1.49 -4.00
N GLN A 10 8.72 1.94 -4.46
CA GLN A 10 8.54 2.51 -5.81
C GLN A 10 9.33 3.82 -5.99
N GLN A 11 9.54 4.23 -7.25
CA GLN A 11 10.18 5.50 -7.62
C GLN A 11 9.42 6.29 -8.70
N LEU A 12 8.13 5.99 -8.88
CA LEU A 12 7.29 6.66 -9.88
C LEU A 12 6.65 7.95 -9.37
N THR A 13 6.58 8.15 -8.05
CA THR A 13 6.02 9.38 -7.48
C THR A 13 6.98 10.55 -7.66
N ILE A 14 6.41 11.74 -7.74
CA ILE A 14 7.15 12.98 -7.81
C ILE A 14 7.02 13.77 -6.51
N PRO A 15 8.10 14.43 -6.05
CA PRO A 15 8.04 15.26 -4.87
C PRO A 15 7.15 16.49 -5.11
N GLU A 16 6.43 16.91 -4.08
CA GLU A 16 5.65 18.14 -4.05
C GLU A 16 6.07 18.94 -2.81
N SER A 17 6.55 20.15 -3.03
CA SER A 17 6.95 21.06 -1.97
C SER A 17 5.74 21.70 -1.28
N ILE A 18 5.94 22.30 -0.09
CA ILE A 18 4.86 22.98 0.63
C ILE A 18 4.22 24.10 -0.21
N PRO A 19 4.96 24.98 -0.91
CA PRO A 19 4.35 26.00 -1.76
C PRO A 19 3.50 25.41 -2.90
N GLU A 20 3.94 24.31 -3.51
CA GLU A 20 3.18 23.62 -4.57
C GLU A 20 1.90 22.99 -4.01
N LEU A 21 1.99 22.35 -2.84
CA LEU A 21 0.82 21.83 -2.13
C LEU A 21 -0.18 22.93 -1.82
N ALA A 22 0.28 24.01 -1.20
CA ALA A 22 -0.57 25.13 -0.81
C ALA A 22 -1.28 25.75 -2.04
N SER A 23 -0.53 25.98 -3.13
CA SER A 23 -1.10 26.47 -4.39
C SER A 23 -2.17 25.54 -4.96
N ARG A 24 -1.92 24.23 -4.97
CA ARG A 24 -2.86 23.23 -5.50
C ARG A 24 -4.11 23.08 -4.63
N ALA A 25 -3.94 23.16 -3.31
CA ALA A 25 -5.03 23.03 -2.35
C ALA A 25 -5.82 24.32 -2.14
N GLY A 26 -5.36 25.46 -2.70
CA GLY A 26 -5.97 26.76 -2.46
C GLY A 26 -5.68 27.33 -1.06
N TRP A 27 -4.58 26.91 -0.41
CA TRP A 27 -4.18 27.35 0.92
C TRP A 27 -3.06 28.39 0.86
N SER A 28 -2.85 29.09 1.98
CA SER A 28 -1.58 29.79 2.20
C SER A 28 -0.48 28.81 2.61
N VAL A 29 0.79 29.15 2.36
CA VAL A 29 1.93 28.38 2.84
C VAL A 29 1.92 28.26 4.36
N GLU A 30 1.52 29.33 5.05
CA GLU A 30 1.38 29.34 6.51
C GLU A 30 0.32 28.34 6.99
N THR A 31 -0.83 28.26 6.31
CA THR A 31 -1.88 27.26 6.60
C THR A 31 -1.34 25.84 6.43
N ALA A 32 -0.62 25.55 5.34
CA ALA A 32 -0.05 24.24 5.11
C ALA A 32 0.98 23.84 6.20
N LEU A 33 1.83 24.78 6.60
CA LEU A 33 2.79 24.56 7.69
C LEU A 33 2.10 24.35 9.05
N ALA A 34 1.12 25.16 9.38
CA ALA A 34 0.35 25.04 10.62
C ALA A 34 -0.43 23.72 10.69
N ALA A 35 -0.85 23.19 9.54
CA ALA A 35 -1.49 21.87 9.42
C ALA A 35 -0.53 20.68 9.58
N GLY A 36 0.78 20.93 9.77
CA GLY A 36 1.76 19.89 9.97
C GLY A 36 2.29 19.27 8.69
N ALA A 37 2.16 19.93 7.54
CA ALA A 37 2.76 19.49 6.30
C ALA A 37 4.28 19.31 6.47
N GLY A 38 4.79 18.15 6.08
CA GLY A 38 6.23 17.90 6.01
C GLY A 38 6.90 18.77 4.94
N GLN A 39 8.21 18.86 4.96
CA GLN A 39 8.96 19.66 3.99
C GLN A 39 8.68 19.27 2.54
N THR A 40 8.45 18.00 2.30
CA THR A 40 8.14 17.43 0.98
C THR A 40 7.22 16.25 1.17
N ARG A 41 6.25 16.12 0.29
CA ARG A 41 5.43 14.91 0.15
C ARG A 41 5.49 14.41 -1.28
N HIS A 42 4.96 13.25 -1.54
CA HIS A 42 4.95 12.66 -2.87
C HIS A 42 3.52 12.60 -3.42
N ARG A 43 3.39 12.83 -4.71
CA ARG A 43 2.15 12.65 -5.46
C ARG A 43 2.35 11.76 -6.68
N VAL A 44 1.29 11.17 -7.14
CA VAL A 44 1.30 10.37 -8.39
C VAL A 44 1.29 11.34 -9.58
N PRO A 45 2.18 11.18 -10.57
CA PRO A 45 2.13 11.97 -11.80
C PRO A 45 0.94 11.55 -12.68
N ALA A 46 0.54 12.44 -13.59
CA ALA A 46 -0.51 12.14 -14.54
C ALA A 46 -0.20 10.89 -15.37
N GLY A 47 -1.20 10.03 -15.56
CA GLY A 47 -1.08 8.78 -16.31
C GLY A 47 -0.49 7.60 -15.54
N VAL A 48 -0.03 7.81 -14.30
CA VAL A 48 0.41 6.74 -13.39
C VAL A 48 -0.73 6.44 -12.41
N SER A 49 -0.94 5.19 -12.11
CA SER A 49 -1.96 4.74 -11.15
C SER A 49 -1.32 4.14 -9.90
N GLN A 50 -2.11 4.04 -8.82
CA GLN A 50 -1.73 3.32 -7.61
C GLN A 50 -1.23 1.89 -7.90
N VAL A 51 -1.83 1.21 -8.88
CA VAL A 51 -1.40 -0.14 -9.30
C VAL A 51 -0.04 -0.09 -10.01
N ASP A 52 0.26 0.97 -10.75
CA ASP A 52 1.61 1.14 -11.34
C ASP A 52 2.67 1.31 -10.26
N LEU A 53 2.35 2.03 -9.18
CA LEU A 53 3.25 2.15 -8.01
C LEU A 53 3.53 0.78 -7.39
N ALA A 54 2.49 -0.05 -7.20
CA ALA A 54 2.65 -1.40 -6.67
C ALA A 54 3.53 -2.27 -7.58
N CYS A 55 3.30 -2.24 -8.89
CA CYS A 55 4.09 -3.01 -9.86
C CYS A 55 5.56 -2.55 -9.89
N ASP A 56 5.83 -1.25 -9.82
CA ASP A 56 7.20 -0.73 -9.76
C ASP A 56 7.91 -1.16 -8.46
N ALA A 57 7.23 -1.11 -7.32
CA ALA A 57 7.79 -1.59 -6.06
C ALA A 57 8.14 -3.08 -6.13
N VAL A 58 7.28 -3.91 -6.74
CA VAL A 58 7.56 -5.33 -6.96
C VAL A 58 8.75 -5.54 -7.90
N ALA A 59 8.82 -4.81 -9.02
CA ALA A 59 9.94 -4.92 -9.95
C ALA A 59 11.29 -4.59 -9.27
N ARG A 60 11.28 -3.69 -8.31
CA ARG A 60 12.47 -3.27 -7.54
C ARG A 60 12.91 -4.25 -6.45
N LEU A 61 12.13 -5.27 -6.15
CA LEU A 61 12.62 -6.38 -5.30
C LEU A 61 13.80 -7.11 -5.93
N GLY A 62 14.00 -6.99 -7.26
CA GLY A 62 15.11 -7.66 -7.95
C GLY A 62 14.94 -9.17 -8.09
N LEU A 63 13.72 -9.68 -7.88
CA LEU A 63 13.41 -11.10 -8.05
C LEU A 63 13.53 -11.53 -9.51
N GLY A 64 14.13 -12.68 -9.75
CA GLY A 64 14.06 -13.31 -11.06
C GLY A 64 12.63 -13.69 -11.44
N SER A 65 12.31 -13.75 -12.74
CA SER A 65 10.97 -14.10 -13.20
C SER A 65 10.47 -15.44 -12.68
N ALA A 66 11.34 -16.45 -12.58
CA ALA A 66 11.01 -17.75 -12.03
C ALA A 66 10.69 -17.67 -10.53
N GLU A 67 11.44 -16.89 -9.78
CA GLU A 67 11.25 -16.66 -8.35
C GLU A 67 9.94 -15.94 -8.09
N LEU A 68 9.67 -14.83 -8.80
CA LEU A 68 8.42 -14.08 -8.70
C LEU A 68 7.21 -15.00 -8.99
N ARG A 69 7.31 -15.85 -10.02
CA ARG A 69 6.24 -16.79 -10.39
C ARG A 69 6.09 -17.97 -9.43
N SER A 70 7.03 -18.18 -8.50
CA SER A 70 6.93 -19.18 -7.43
C SER A 70 6.10 -18.73 -6.24
N ALA A 71 5.69 -17.45 -6.20
CA ALA A 71 4.77 -16.98 -5.17
C ALA A 71 3.50 -17.82 -5.13
N ARG A 72 3.03 -18.14 -3.93
CA ARG A 72 1.73 -18.78 -3.74
C ARG A 72 0.64 -17.75 -3.52
N TRP A 73 0.99 -16.62 -2.92
CA TRP A 73 0.06 -15.52 -2.64
C TRP A 73 0.62 -14.19 -3.13
N LEU A 74 -0.26 -13.39 -3.68
CA LEU A 74 -0.11 -11.95 -3.88
C LEU A 74 -1.16 -11.25 -3.02
N ILE A 75 -0.70 -10.46 -2.06
CA ILE A 75 -1.59 -9.62 -1.25
C ILE A 75 -1.30 -8.16 -1.56
N CYS A 76 -2.33 -7.42 -1.99
CA CYS A 76 -2.27 -5.97 -2.06
C CYS A 76 -2.91 -5.38 -0.80
N ALA A 77 -2.16 -4.53 -0.11
CA ALA A 77 -2.52 -3.92 1.16
C ALA A 77 -2.75 -2.42 0.95
N GLN A 78 -3.96 -1.94 1.16
CA GLN A 78 -4.31 -0.53 1.00
C GLN A 78 -5.50 -0.15 1.87
N ALA A 79 -5.60 1.14 2.20
CA ALA A 79 -6.78 1.73 2.82
C ALA A 79 -7.78 2.16 1.75
N VAL A 80 -7.29 2.80 0.68
CA VAL A 80 -8.13 3.28 -0.42
C VAL A 80 -7.82 2.45 -1.66
N PRO A 81 -8.75 1.62 -2.15
CA PRO A 81 -8.52 0.85 -3.38
C PRO A 81 -8.54 1.77 -4.60
N TRP A 82 -7.77 1.42 -5.64
CA TRP A 82 -7.75 2.13 -6.91
C TRP A 82 -9.14 2.19 -7.57
N ARG A 83 -9.92 1.13 -7.39
CA ARG A 83 -11.33 1.04 -7.83
C ARG A 83 -12.08 0.03 -6.97
N ALA A 84 -13.40 0.15 -6.96
CA ALA A 84 -14.24 -0.79 -6.21
C ALA A 84 -14.11 -2.24 -6.72
N MET A 85 -14.01 -2.43 -8.05
CA MET A 85 -13.80 -3.73 -8.73
C MET A 85 -13.08 -3.52 -10.06
N PRO A 86 -12.19 -4.44 -10.50
CA PRO A 86 -11.64 -5.56 -9.72
C PRO A 86 -10.73 -5.09 -8.59
N THR A 87 -10.31 -6.02 -7.72
CA THR A 87 -9.32 -5.76 -6.65
C THR A 87 -7.99 -5.25 -7.21
N ASN A 88 -7.24 -4.50 -6.41
CA ASN A 88 -5.89 -4.08 -6.78
C ASN A 88 -5.01 -5.31 -7.06
N ALA A 89 -5.10 -6.35 -6.22
CA ALA A 89 -4.33 -7.58 -6.37
C ALA A 89 -4.63 -8.29 -7.69
N ALA A 90 -5.88 -8.35 -8.14
CA ALA A 90 -6.22 -8.94 -9.44
C ALA A 90 -5.58 -8.17 -10.61
N THR A 91 -5.56 -6.84 -10.51
CA THR A 91 -4.94 -5.99 -11.53
C THR A 91 -3.42 -6.09 -11.52
N VAL A 92 -2.79 -6.09 -10.35
CA VAL A 92 -1.34 -6.29 -10.20
C VAL A 92 -0.93 -7.69 -10.71
N HIS A 93 -1.69 -8.72 -10.36
CA HIS A 93 -1.49 -10.09 -10.84
C HIS A 93 -1.44 -10.16 -12.37
N ALA A 94 -2.42 -9.54 -13.02
CA ALA A 94 -2.49 -9.49 -14.48
C ALA A 94 -1.31 -8.73 -15.11
N ARG A 95 -0.94 -7.56 -14.55
CA ARG A 95 0.18 -6.75 -15.04
C ARG A 95 1.54 -7.40 -14.88
N LEU A 96 1.73 -8.15 -13.80
CA LEU A 96 2.95 -8.92 -13.55
C LEU A 96 2.97 -10.26 -14.30
N ALA A 97 1.92 -10.58 -15.06
CA ALA A 97 1.76 -11.85 -15.77
C ALA A 97 2.02 -13.07 -14.87
N LEU A 98 1.51 -13.04 -13.63
CA LEU A 98 1.66 -14.14 -12.68
C LEU A 98 0.83 -15.36 -13.12
N PRO A 99 1.27 -16.59 -12.82
CA PRO A 99 0.53 -17.78 -13.19
C PRO A 99 -0.78 -17.91 -12.38
N PRO A 100 -1.79 -18.63 -12.90
CA PRO A 100 -3.06 -18.85 -12.21
C PRO A 100 -2.94 -19.53 -10.83
N SER A 101 -1.79 -20.17 -10.56
CA SER A 101 -1.50 -20.78 -9.25
C SER A 101 -1.24 -19.76 -8.14
N VAL A 102 -0.94 -18.51 -8.48
CA VAL A 102 -0.78 -17.42 -7.49
C VAL A 102 -2.15 -16.90 -7.11
N GLN A 103 -2.54 -17.12 -5.87
CA GLN A 103 -3.78 -16.55 -5.31
C GLN A 103 -3.59 -15.07 -5.05
N SER A 104 -4.55 -14.25 -5.46
CA SER A 104 -4.48 -12.80 -5.26
C SER A 104 -5.66 -12.28 -4.45
N SER A 105 -5.39 -11.41 -3.48
CA SER A 105 -6.41 -10.79 -2.62
C SER A 105 -5.97 -9.40 -2.17
N ASP A 106 -6.95 -8.53 -1.90
CA ASP A 106 -6.72 -7.28 -1.21
C ASP A 106 -6.93 -7.45 0.29
N VAL A 107 -6.15 -6.71 1.07
CA VAL A 107 -6.34 -6.56 2.53
C VAL A 107 -6.53 -5.09 2.82
N ASN A 108 -7.66 -4.75 3.44
CA ASN A 108 -7.96 -3.42 3.94
C ASN A 108 -8.16 -3.47 5.46
N ALA A 109 -7.24 -2.88 6.17
CA ALA A 109 -7.29 -2.60 7.60
C ALA A 109 -6.82 -1.15 7.85
N SER A 110 -7.21 -0.23 6.97
CA SER A 110 -6.77 1.16 6.96
C SER A 110 -5.24 1.28 7.04
N CYS A 111 -4.68 2.08 7.94
CA CYS A 111 -3.24 2.28 8.10
C CYS A 111 -2.48 0.99 8.50
N LEU A 112 -3.17 -0.05 8.98
CA LEU A 112 -2.58 -1.32 9.39
C LEU A 112 -2.62 -2.40 8.29
N SER A 113 -3.05 -2.06 7.07
CA SER A 113 -3.26 -3.04 5.99
C SER A 113 -2.01 -3.88 5.71
N PHE A 114 -0.81 -3.28 5.68
CA PHE A 114 0.43 -4.03 5.45
C PHE A 114 0.75 -5.01 6.59
N LEU A 115 0.60 -4.57 7.84
CA LEU A 115 0.81 -5.45 9.00
C LEU A 115 -0.21 -6.59 9.04
N SER A 116 -1.47 -6.28 8.73
CA SER A 116 -2.53 -7.29 8.62
C SER A 116 -2.25 -8.30 7.50
N ALA A 117 -1.74 -7.84 6.36
CA ALA A 117 -1.32 -8.71 5.27
C ALA A 117 -0.19 -9.67 5.71
N LEU A 118 0.83 -9.18 6.43
CA LEU A 118 1.90 -10.03 6.98
C LEU A 118 1.36 -11.04 8.00
N GLN A 119 0.40 -10.64 8.83
CA GLN A 119 -0.24 -11.52 9.80
C GLN A 119 -1.02 -12.65 9.10
N LEU A 120 -1.64 -12.37 7.97
CA LEU A 120 -2.37 -13.36 7.18
C LEU A 120 -1.44 -14.31 6.43
N VAL A 121 -0.40 -13.79 5.76
CA VAL A 121 0.47 -14.65 4.93
C VAL A 121 1.51 -15.41 5.74
N GLY A 122 1.98 -14.89 6.87
CA GLY A 122 3.02 -15.52 7.67
C GLY A 122 2.73 -16.98 8.01
N PRO A 123 1.59 -17.30 8.65
CA PRO A 123 1.19 -18.68 8.93
C PRO A 123 1.01 -19.53 7.66
N CYS A 124 0.53 -18.93 6.55
CA CYS A 124 0.38 -19.65 5.29
C CYS A 124 1.72 -20.05 4.70
N VAL A 125 2.70 -19.12 4.72
CA VAL A 125 4.07 -19.37 4.28
C VAL A 125 4.71 -20.46 5.12
N ASP A 126 4.55 -20.41 6.44
CA ASP A 126 5.09 -21.42 7.36
C ASP A 126 4.48 -22.81 7.11
N ALA A 127 3.17 -22.88 6.95
CA ALA A 127 2.46 -24.13 6.78
C ALA A 127 2.74 -24.83 5.44
N THR A 128 2.97 -24.05 4.39
CA THR A 128 3.10 -24.60 3.02
C THR A 128 4.53 -24.64 2.50
N GLY A 129 5.44 -23.88 3.13
CA GLY A 129 6.79 -23.71 2.62
C GLY A 129 6.87 -22.90 1.32
N GLN A 130 5.79 -22.21 0.92
CA GLN A 130 5.73 -21.44 -0.32
C GLN A 130 5.77 -19.94 -0.04
N PRO A 131 6.48 -19.14 -0.86
CA PRO A 131 6.63 -17.71 -0.61
C PRO A 131 5.36 -16.91 -0.93
N ALA A 132 5.29 -15.69 -0.39
CA ALA A 132 4.26 -14.72 -0.66
C ALA A 132 4.84 -13.38 -1.08
N LEU A 133 4.11 -12.69 -1.94
CA LEU A 133 4.36 -11.30 -2.34
C LEU A 133 3.33 -10.41 -1.66
N VAL A 134 3.79 -9.43 -0.90
CA VAL A 134 2.93 -8.40 -0.28
C VAL A 134 3.30 -7.05 -0.86
N ALA A 135 2.35 -6.36 -1.48
CA ALA A 135 2.53 -5.03 -2.03
C ALA A 135 1.56 -4.06 -1.33
N ALA A 136 2.10 -3.01 -0.73
CA ALA A 136 1.30 -1.91 -0.21
C ALA A 136 1.41 -0.72 -1.15
N SER A 137 0.28 -0.14 -1.55
CA SER A 137 0.26 1.05 -2.40
C SER A 137 -0.91 1.95 -2.06
N GLU A 138 -0.63 3.25 -1.97
CA GLU A 138 -1.63 4.27 -1.64
C GLU A 138 -1.48 5.48 -2.56
N ASP A 139 -2.61 5.96 -3.04
CA ASP A 139 -2.79 7.30 -3.60
C ASP A 139 -4.03 7.93 -2.95
N PRO A 140 -3.92 8.37 -1.71
CA PRO A 140 -5.07 8.87 -0.95
C PRO A 140 -5.55 10.25 -1.43
N LEU A 141 -4.80 10.92 -2.31
CA LEU A 141 -5.01 12.33 -2.64
C LEU A 141 -6.38 12.62 -3.25
N MET A 142 -7.00 11.61 -3.90
CA MET A 142 -8.35 11.73 -4.47
C MET A 142 -9.47 11.55 -3.45
N ALA A 143 -9.15 11.04 -2.27
CA ALA A 143 -10.11 10.80 -1.19
C ALA A 143 -10.00 11.82 -0.04
N LEU A 144 -9.11 12.82 -0.18
CA LEU A 144 -8.90 13.86 0.84
C LEU A 144 -9.89 14.99 0.67
N ASP A 145 -10.37 15.48 1.79
CA ASP A 145 -11.14 16.73 1.85
C ASP A 145 -10.17 17.92 1.95
N TRP A 146 -9.98 18.63 0.84
CA TRP A 146 -9.06 19.76 0.74
C TRP A 146 -9.56 21.02 1.48
N SER A 147 -10.80 21.04 1.99
CA SER A 147 -11.28 22.08 2.89
C SER A 147 -10.75 21.91 4.32
N GLU A 148 -10.19 20.72 4.64
CA GLU A 148 -9.66 20.35 5.97
C GLU A 148 -8.12 20.19 5.95
N PRO A 149 -7.36 21.29 6.07
CA PRO A 149 -5.91 21.26 5.95
C PRO A 149 -5.22 20.30 6.95
N HIS A 150 -5.71 20.22 8.19
CA HIS A 150 -5.10 19.41 9.24
C HIS A 150 -5.11 17.90 8.94
N SER A 151 -6.10 17.42 8.21
CA SER A 151 -6.13 16.02 7.75
C SER A 151 -5.38 15.85 6.44
N SER A 152 -5.59 16.75 5.48
CA SER A 152 -5.13 16.57 4.10
C SER A 152 -3.65 16.88 3.88
N ALA A 153 -3.05 17.77 4.70
CA ALA A 153 -1.64 18.15 4.57
C ALA A 153 -0.66 17.00 4.91
N LEU A 154 -1.11 15.99 5.64
CA LEU A 154 -0.24 14.91 6.15
C LEU A 154 0.00 13.78 5.13
N PHE A 155 -0.88 13.62 4.15
CA PHE A 155 -0.87 12.46 3.27
C PHE A 155 -0.11 12.69 1.97
N GLY A 156 0.57 11.64 1.51
CA GLY A 156 1.21 11.56 0.20
C GLY A 156 1.04 10.17 -0.41
N ALA A 157 1.34 10.05 -1.68
CA ALA A 157 1.30 8.78 -2.40
C ALA A 157 2.58 7.98 -2.23
N GLY A 158 2.47 6.66 -2.25
CA GLY A 158 3.62 5.78 -2.17
C GLY A 158 3.27 4.31 -2.35
N ALA A 159 4.29 3.49 -2.57
CA ALA A 159 4.15 2.04 -2.54
C ALA A 159 5.45 1.37 -2.11
N ALA A 160 5.30 0.21 -1.50
CA ALA A 160 6.40 -0.68 -1.17
C ALA A 160 5.97 -2.13 -1.36
N ALA A 161 6.93 -3.02 -1.60
CA ALA A 161 6.69 -4.45 -1.70
C ALA A 161 7.63 -5.21 -0.78
N ALA A 162 7.17 -6.37 -0.32
CA ALA A 162 7.93 -7.31 0.48
C ALA A 162 7.82 -8.72 -0.10
N TRP A 163 8.96 -9.42 -0.18
CA TRP A 163 9.03 -10.84 -0.48
C TRP A 163 9.12 -11.63 0.81
N VAL A 164 8.10 -12.41 1.11
CA VAL A 164 7.97 -13.20 2.34
C VAL A 164 8.26 -14.65 2.02
N VAL A 165 9.20 -15.25 2.73
CA VAL A 165 9.69 -16.60 2.50
C VAL A 165 9.58 -17.47 3.75
N PRO A 166 9.56 -18.81 3.62
CA PRO A 166 9.71 -19.71 4.77
C PRO A 166 11.03 -19.48 5.48
N ASP A 167 11.10 -19.91 6.73
CA ASP A 167 12.36 -19.93 7.51
C ASP A 167 13.44 -20.72 6.77
N ARG A 168 14.57 -20.08 6.57
CA ARG A 168 15.75 -20.66 5.93
C ARG A 168 17.02 -19.95 6.36
N THR A 169 18.14 -20.57 6.12
CA THR A 169 19.44 -19.93 6.33
C THR A 169 19.64 -18.80 5.32
N PRO A 170 20.04 -17.58 5.77
CA PRO A 170 20.37 -16.49 4.85
C PRO A 170 21.49 -16.86 3.89
N GLN A 171 21.38 -16.41 2.65
CA GLN A 171 22.48 -16.50 1.68
C GLN A 171 23.55 -15.44 1.97
N LYS A 172 24.74 -15.60 1.36
CA LYS A 172 25.83 -14.64 1.57
C LYS A 172 25.40 -13.22 1.18
N GLY A 173 25.45 -12.31 2.15
CA GLY A 173 25.06 -10.90 1.94
C GLY A 173 23.56 -10.62 2.06
N GLU A 174 22.76 -11.64 2.37
CA GLU A 174 21.31 -11.50 2.59
C GLU A 174 21.00 -11.21 4.05
N THR A 175 20.02 -10.35 4.30
CA THR A 175 19.43 -10.13 5.64
C THR A 175 17.99 -10.62 5.61
N LEU A 176 17.64 -11.52 6.52
CA LEU A 176 16.28 -12.00 6.73
C LEU A 176 15.71 -11.38 8.00
N LEU A 177 14.52 -10.80 7.90
CA LEU A 177 13.78 -10.23 9.02
C LEU A 177 12.68 -11.20 9.46
N ALA A 178 12.81 -11.75 10.66
CA ALA A 178 11.83 -12.69 11.20
C ALA A 178 10.53 -12.00 11.59
N ILE A 179 9.40 -12.54 11.14
CA ILE A 179 8.06 -12.12 11.59
C ILE A 179 7.75 -12.92 12.87
N LYS A 180 8.16 -12.39 14.03
CA LYS A 180 8.07 -13.15 15.30
C LYS A 180 6.68 -13.09 15.92
N THR A 181 6.20 -11.90 16.22
CA THR A 181 4.94 -11.67 16.93
C THR A 181 4.32 -10.39 16.43
N GLN A 182 3.02 -10.42 16.20
CA GLN A 182 2.22 -9.25 15.89
C GLN A 182 1.03 -9.22 16.85
N LEU A 183 0.81 -8.06 17.48
CA LEU A 183 -0.39 -7.78 18.25
C LEU A 183 -1.16 -6.68 17.53
N ILE A 184 -2.38 -6.98 17.13
CA ILE A 184 -3.32 -6.03 16.52
C ILE A 184 -4.58 -6.02 17.37
N GLU A 185 -4.94 -4.84 17.87
CA GLU A 185 -6.14 -4.62 18.66
C GLU A 185 -7.10 -3.70 17.90
N SER A 186 -8.39 -3.86 18.14
CA SER A 186 -9.44 -3.03 17.53
C SER A 186 -10.10 -2.17 18.61
N HIS A 187 -9.96 -0.85 18.46
CA HIS A 187 -10.57 0.17 19.30
C HIS A 187 -11.63 0.90 18.48
N THR A 188 -12.88 0.53 18.66
CA THR A 188 -14.00 0.98 17.82
C THR A 188 -14.74 2.20 18.36
N GLU A 189 -14.36 2.71 19.54
CA GLU A 189 -14.98 3.83 20.23
C GLU A 189 -14.91 5.14 19.41
N THR A 190 -13.91 5.24 18.53
CA THR A 190 -13.67 6.40 17.67
C THR A 190 -13.77 6.06 16.18
N SER A 191 -14.59 5.08 15.81
CA SER A 191 -14.70 4.60 14.41
C SER A 191 -15.09 5.71 13.42
N GLU A 192 -15.78 6.74 13.86
CA GLU A 192 -16.18 7.90 13.04
C GLU A 192 -15.15 9.05 13.03
N ALA A 193 -14.02 8.90 13.72
CA ALA A 193 -13.02 9.98 13.81
C ALA A 193 -12.20 10.16 12.52
N CYS A 194 -12.11 9.12 11.67
CA CYS A 194 -11.42 9.18 10.38
C CYS A 194 -12.26 8.45 9.33
N VAL A 195 -12.97 9.20 8.50
CA VAL A 195 -13.95 8.67 7.55
C VAL A 195 -13.70 9.25 6.16
N ILE A 196 -13.69 8.39 5.16
CA ILE A 196 -13.87 8.77 3.76
C ILE A 196 -15.36 8.61 3.46
N ARG A 197 -16.07 9.70 3.20
CA ARG A 197 -17.54 9.71 3.16
C ARG A 197 -18.09 8.99 1.92
N GLY A 198 -17.46 9.18 0.76
CA GLY A 198 -17.95 8.63 -0.51
C GLY A 198 -17.25 7.33 -0.93
N GLY A 199 -17.84 6.63 -1.89
CA GLY A 199 -17.24 5.48 -2.56
C GLY A 199 -17.63 4.10 -2.01
N GLY A 200 -18.39 4.05 -0.92
CA GLY A 200 -18.95 2.80 -0.38
C GLY A 200 -20.43 2.61 -0.76
N THR A 201 -21.02 1.52 -0.28
CA THR A 201 -22.46 1.24 -0.49
C THR A 201 -23.36 2.17 0.33
N LYS A 202 -22.85 2.77 1.41
CA LYS A 202 -23.57 3.76 2.21
C LYS A 202 -23.70 5.08 1.44
N ASP A 203 -22.69 5.41 0.66
CA ASP A 203 -22.58 6.68 -0.06
C ASP A 203 -21.91 6.40 -1.42
N PRO A 204 -22.68 5.86 -2.39
CA PRO A 204 -22.13 5.45 -3.67
C PRO A 204 -21.58 6.63 -4.50
N PHE A 205 -20.61 6.36 -5.36
CA PHE A 205 -20.12 7.36 -6.33
C PHE A 205 -21.25 7.92 -7.18
N GLY A 206 -21.31 9.24 -7.32
CA GLY A 206 -22.27 9.94 -8.15
C GLY A 206 -23.63 10.20 -7.51
N ALA A 207 -23.80 9.99 -6.20
CA ALA A 207 -24.86 10.62 -5.47
C ALA A 207 -24.53 12.14 -5.42
N GLU A 208 -25.16 12.91 -6.27
CA GLU A 208 -25.15 14.37 -6.15
C GLU A 208 -25.95 14.74 -4.90
N ASP A 209 -25.29 15.42 -3.95
CA ASP A 209 -25.96 16.15 -2.88
C ASP A 209 -26.60 17.44 -3.43
#